data_b6ab096b3f97aa51363f2b851478c901
#
_entry.id   b6ab096b3f97aa51363f2b851478c901
#
_cell.length_a   1.000
_cell.length_b   1.000
_cell.length_c   1.000
_cell.angle_alpha   90.00
_cell.angle_beta   90.00
_cell.angle_gamma   90.00
#
_symmetry.space_group_name_H-M   'P 1'
#
loop_
_entity.id
_entity.type
_entity.pdbx_description
1 polymer ?
#
loop_
_entity_poly.entity_id
_entity_poly.type
_entity_poly.pdbx_seq_one_letter_code
_entity_poly.pdbx_strand_id
1 'polypeptide(L)'
;MADMLSPYRILDLTDERSNLTGLLLAQLGAEVVAIEPEGGTHSRQVGPFAHDEEDGEKSLTHWAWNRGKKSVIGGVEEIERLAATADVVLDCGAFEELDLEKLRADNPSLLTVSLSPFGATGPKSKWLATDLTLLAAGGQLGLTGDPDRAPIQVGAVPQGWLHGALEAAEATTIALFERSASGWGQHIDVSAQQAVTQCTQTMLMTSAVGAPPMARAGGGIKAGEYVIRTVYPAIDGFVSITFMFGEMLGPYSQRLMNWVHEEGFCDEATRDLNWVDFFMMIFSGQADPEDLYRAQDAIAAFTATKTKAEL
;
A
#
# COMPACT_ATOMS: atom_id res chain seq x y z
N MET A 1 1.43 23.95 9.54
CA MET A 1 2.59 23.05 9.49
C MET A 1 3.66 23.78 8.69
N ALA A 2 4.91 23.76 9.11
CA ALA A 2 6.00 24.31 8.28
C ALA A 2 6.03 23.49 6.98
N ASP A 3 6.13 24.20 5.85
CA ASP A 3 6.24 23.59 4.54
C ASP A 3 7.61 22.93 4.42
N MET A 4 7.69 21.64 4.77
CA MET A 4 8.95 20.88 4.88
C MET A 4 9.75 20.89 3.57
N LEU A 5 9.05 20.83 2.44
CA LEU A 5 9.65 20.80 1.12
C LEU A 5 9.63 22.17 0.40
N SER A 6 9.24 23.25 1.06
CA SER A 6 9.45 24.59 0.53
C SER A 6 10.96 24.95 0.67
N PRO A 7 11.62 25.49 -0.35
CA PRO A 7 11.11 26.01 -1.62
C PRO A 7 11.31 25.07 -2.85
N TYR A 8 11.30 23.74 -2.70
CA TYR A 8 11.57 22.83 -3.81
C TYR A 8 10.49 22.89 -4.89
N ARG A 9 10.93 22.91 -6.15
CA ARG A 9 10.08 22.84 -7.33
C ARG A 9 10.19 21.47 -8.01
N ILE A 10 9.06 20.84 -8.23
CA ILE A 10 8.92 19.49 -8.76
C ILE A 10 8.12 19.54 -10.06
N LEU A 11 8.65 18.99 -11.14
CA LEU A 11 7.90 18.72 -12.35
C LEU A 11 7.31 17.32 -12.27
N ASP A 12 6.02 17.22 -12.38
CA ASP A 12 5.28 15.96 -12.32
C ASP A 12 4.79 15.59 -13.73
N LEU A 13 5.48 14.64 -14.34
CA LEU A 13 5.17 14.10 -15.68
C LEU A 13 4.39 12.79 -15.58
N THR A 14 3.78 12.52 -14.42
CA THR A 14 3.15 11.23 -14.16
C THR A 14 1.68 11.23 -14.56
N ASP A 15 1.15 10.02 -14.71
CA ASP A 15 -0.27 9.73 -14.89
C ASP A 15 -0.86 9.03 -13.66
N GLU A 16 -2.06 8.43 -13.78
CA GLU A 16 -2.76 7.75 -12.69
C GLU A 16 -1.93 6.67 -11.98
N ARG A 17 -0.86 6.17 -12.61
CA ARG A 17 0.04 5.18 -12.00
C ARG A 17 0.90 5.78 -10.89
N SER A 18 1.22 7.07 -10.97
CA SER A 18 2.14 7.71 -10.02
C SER A 18 1.71 9.11 -9.53
N ASN A 19 0.54 9.59 -9.88
CA ASN A 19 0.04 10.91 -9.45
C ASN A 19 0.09 11.10 -7.91
N LEU A 20 -0.01 10.00 -7.14
CA LEU A 20 0.13 10.05 -5.68
C LEU A 20 1.50 10.57 -5.24
N THR A 21 2.57 10.29 -5.98
CA THR A 21 3.92 10.80 -5.67
C THR A 21 3.93 12.33 -5.59
N GLY A 22 3.50 12.98 -6.67
CA GLY A 22 3.42 14.45 -6.71
C GLY A 22 2.45 15.03 -5.69
N LEU A 23 1.32 14.35 -5.42
CA LEU A 23 0.37 14.76 -4.39
C LEU A 23 1.02 14.80 -2.99
N LEU A 24 1.74 13.74 -2.60
CA LEU A 24 2.40 13.66 -1.28
C LEU A 24 3.44 14.76 -1.13
N LEU A 25 4.25 14.99 -2.16
CA LEU A 25 5.27 16.04 -2.14
C LEU A 25 4.65 17.45 -2.09
N ALA A 26 3.53 17.66 -2.80
CA ALA A 26 2.78 18.93 -2.71
C ALA A 26 2.19 19.15 -1.30
N GLN A 27 1.68 18.10 -0.64
CA GLN A 27 1.16 18.19 0.72
C GLN A 27 2.26 18.46 1.76
N LEU A 28 3.50 18.10 1.46
CA LEU A 28 4.67 18.42 2.26
C LEU A 28 5.22 19.83 1.98
N GLY A 29 4.61 20.59 1.07
CA GLY A 29 4.92 21.99 0.81
C GLY A 29 5.75 22.27 -0.44
N ALA A 30 6.07 21.27 -1.27
CA ALA A 30 6.75 21.50 -2.55
C ALA A 30 5.81 22.21 -3.55
N GLU A 31 6.41 23.06 -4.40
CA GLU A 31 5.72 23.55 -5.60
C GLU A 31 5.71 22.46 -6.66
N VAL A 32 4.59 21.76 -6.82
CA VAL A 32 4.44 20.70 -7.83
C VAL A 32 3.71 21.23 -9.05
N VAL A 33 4.36 21.11 -10.23
CA VAL A 33 3.81 21.51 -11.53
C VAL A 33 3.63 20.25 -12.37
N ALA A 34 2.38 19.83 -12.58
CA ALA A 34 2.04 18.75 -13.50
C ALA A 34 2.18 19.26 -14.94
N ILE A 35 2.97 18.57 -15.76
CA ILE A 35 3.07 18.83 -17.20
C ILE A 35 2.20 17.82 -17.92
N GLU A 36 1.17 18.31 -18.57
CA GLU A 36 0.19 17.50 -19.26
C GLU A 36 0.37 17.58 -20.77
N PRO A 37 0.26 16.50 -21.52
CA PRO A 37 0.25 16.56 -22.97
C PRO A 37 -0.98 17.33 -23.48
N GLU A 38 -0.98 17.71 -24.73
CA GLU A 38 -2.15 18.31 -25.37
C GLU A 38 -3.36 17.35 -25.24
N GLY A 39 -4.46 17.85 -24.70
CA GLY A 39 -5.64 17.04 -24.35
C GLY A 39 -5.67 16.52 -22.92
N GLY A 40 -4.65 16.79 -22.10
CA GLY A 40 -4.56 16.38 -20.71
C GLY A 40 -4.00 14.97 -20.49
N THR A 41 -3.73 14.63 -19.24
CA THR A 41 -3.29 13.28 -18.84
C THR A 41 -4.45 12.29 -18.89
N HIS A 42 -4.14 11.00 -19.02
CA HIS A 42 -5.13 9.92 -19.00
C HIS A 42 -5.98 9.91 -17.74
N SER A 43 -5.46 10.34 -16.59
CA SER A 43 -6.20 10.43 -15.33
C SER A 43 -7.47 11.31 -15.42
N ARG A 44 -7.50 12.28 -16.35
CA ARG A 44 -8.69 13.11 -16.61
C ARG A 44 -9.83 12.32 -17.29
N GLN A 45 -9.51 11.20 -17.92
CA GLN A 45 -10.48 10.33 -18.59
C GLN A 45 -10.98 9.20 -17.70
N VAL A 46 -10.45 9.09 -16.47
CA VAL A 46 -10.80 8.04 -15.51
C VAL A 46 -11.92 8.53 -14.60
N GLY A 47 -13.06 7.81 -14.59
CA GLY A 47 -14.18 8.06 -13.68
C GLY A 47 -13.86 7.65 -12.22
N PRO A 48 -14.79 7.90 -11.29
CA PRO A 48 -16.10 8.51 -11.51
C PRO A 48 -16.01 10.00 -11.84
N PHE A 49 -17.06 10.52 -12.49
CA PHE A 49 -17.14 11.93 -12.86
C PHE A 49 -18.16 12.68 -12.00
N ALA A 50 -17.88 13.95 -11.71
CA ALA A 50 -18.81 14.80 -10.98
C ALA A 50 -20.13 14.97 -11.79
N HIS A 51 -21.26 14.78 -11.10
CA HIS A 51 -22.60 14.83 -11.67
C HIS A 51 -22.87 13.78 -12.75
N ASP A 52 -22.09 12.67 -12.80
CA ASP A 52 -22.17 11.61 -13.83
C ASP A 52 -21.98 12.14 -15.27
N GLU A 53 -21.26 13.26 -15.43
CA GLU A 53 -20.95 13.85 -16.74
C GLU A 53 -19.50 13.51 -17.12
N GLU A 54 -19.32 12.69 -18.17
CA GLU A 54 -18.01 12.34 -18.72
C GLU A 54 -17.33 13.56 -19.36
N ASP A 55 -16.52 14.25 -18.57
CA ASP A 55 -15.78 15.44 -18.93
C ASP A 55 -14.42 15.40 -18.21
N GLY A 56 -13.32 15.60 -18.91
CA GLY A 56 -11.97 15.58 -18.35
C GLY A 56 -11.74 16.58 -17.23
N GLU A 57 -12.52 17.68 -17.20
CA GLU A 57 -12.50 18.65 -16.10
C GLU A 57 -13.32 18.20 -14.89
N LYS A 58 -14.06 17.08 -15.00
CA LYS A 58 -14.96 16.55 -13.96
C LYS A 58 -14.53 15.21 -13.37
N SER A 59 -13.37 14.68 -13.77
CA SER A 59 -12.84 13.44 -13.19
C SER A 59 -12.53 13.61 -11.72
N LEU A 60 -13.27 12.91 -10.85
CA LEU A 60 -13.04 12.89 -9.41
C LEU A 60 -11.74 12.16 -9.07
N THR A 61 -11.33 11.20 -9.90
CA THR A 61 -10.04 10.52 -9.80
C THR A 61 -8.89 11.52 -10.02
N HIS A 62 -8.97 12.31 -11.09
CA HIS A 62 -7.96 13.34 -11.36
C HIS A 62 -7.92 14.38 -10.22
N TRP A 63 -9.06 14.88 -9.76
CA TRP A 63 -9.12 15.84 -8.66
C TRP A 63 -8.52 15.28 -7.37
N ALA A 64 -8.82 14.03 -7.04
CA ALA A 64 -8.32 13.40 -5.83
C ALA A 64 -6.80 13.33 -5.79
N TRP A 65 -6.18 12.94 -6.90
CA TRP A 65 -4.74 12.67 -6.97
C TRP A 65 -3.89 13.89 -7.37
N ASN A 66 -4.53 14.95 -7.91
CA ASN A 66 -3.79 16.14 -8.39
C ASN A 66 -4.09 17.42 -7.61
N ARG A 67 -4.85 17.32 -6.50
CA ARG A 67 -5.12 18.50 -5.66
C ARG A 67 -3.83 19.11 -5.11
N GLY A 68 -3.75 20.44 -5.16
CA GLY A 68 -2.56 21.18 -4.68
C GLY A 68 -1.43 21.30 -5.70
N LYS A 69 -1.52 20.63 -6.85
CA LYS A 69 -0.58 20.80 -7.95
C LYS A 69 -1.04 21.95 -8.85
N LYS A 70 -0.08 22.60 -9.50
CA LYS A 70 -0.32 23.46 -10.67
C LYS A 70 -0.30 22.59 -11.92
N SER A 71 -0.97 23.01 -12.99
CA SER A 71 -0.95 22.30 -14.28
C SER A 71 -0.50 23.23 -15.39
N VAL A 72 0.28 22.68 -16.32
CA VAL A 72 0.73 23.34 -17.56
C VAL A 72 0.61 22.32 -18.68
N ILE A 73 0.04 22.73 -19.81
CA ILE A 73 0.06 21.93 -21.05
C ILE A 73 1.40 22.17 -21.73
N GLY A 74 2.12 21.08 -22.04
CA GLY A 74 3.43 21.17 -22.71
C GLY A 74 3.95 19.82 -23.18
N GLY A 75 4.98 19.86 -24.00
CA GLY A 75 5.73 18.72 -24.50
C GLY A 75 7.17 18.72 -23.99
N VAL A 76 8.04 17.94 -24.65
CA VAL A 76 9.44 17.75 -24.26
C VAL A 76 10.20 19.10 -24.18
N GLU A 77 9.99 20.02 -25.13
CA GLU A 77 10.65 21.34 -25.11
C GLU A 77 10.30 22.13 -23.84
N GLU A 78 9.03 22.10 -23.44
CA GLU A 78 8.59 22.79 -22.22
C GLU A 78 9.17 22.12 -20.94
N ILE A 79 9.25 20.79 -20.93
CA ILE A 79 9.86 20.03 -19.84
C ILE A 79 11.36 20.41 -19.73
N GLU A 80 12.11 20.38 -20.82
CA GLU A 80 13.53 20.76 -20.83
C GLU A 80 13.74 22.18 -20.32
N ARG A 81 12.91 23.12 -20.78
CA ARG A 81 12.97 24.52 -20.32
C ARG A 81 12.71 24.67 -18.83
N LEU A 82 11.72 23.97 -18.28
CA LEU A 82 11.36 24.06 -16.87
C LEU A 82 12.33 23.27 -15.98
N ALA A 83 12.86 22.15 -16.46
CA ALA A 83 13.84 21.32 -15.73
C ALA A 83 15.14 22.04 -15.44
N ALA A 84 15.52 23.05 -16.22
CA ALA A 84 16.70 23.87 -15.98
C ALA A 84 16.69 24.56 -14.60
N THR A 85 15.52 24.78 -14.02
CA THR A 85 15.35 25.44 -12.70
C THR A 85 14.52 24.60 -11.71
N ALA A 86 14.20 23.37 -12.05
CA ALA A 86 13.52 22.45 -11.17
C ALA A 86 14.50 21.70 -10.26
N ASP A 87 13.99 21.22 -9.14
CA ASP A 87 14.73 20.38 -8.20
C ASP A 87 14.53 18.90 -8.48
N VAL A 88 13.34 18.52 -8.94
CA VAL A 88 12.94 17.14 -9.18
C VAL A 88 12.10 17.04 -10.46
N VAL A 89 12.30 15.96 -11.22
CA VAL A 89 11.41 15.52 -12.30
C VAL A 89 10.90 14.13 -11.94
N LEU A 90 9.59 13.97 -11.82
CA LEU A 90 8.91 12.69 -11.64
C LEU A 90 8.43 12.18 -13.00
N ASP A 91 8.76 10.94 -13.33
CA ASP A 91 8.44 10.32 -14.62
C ASP A 91 7.84 8.92 -14.43
N CYS A 92 6.92 8.55 -15.29
CA CYS A 92 6.40 7.18 -15.41
C CYS A 92 6.32 6.70 -16.87
N GLY A 93 7.09 7.36 -17.77
CA GLY A 93 7.14 7.05 -19.18
C GLY A 93 5.99 7.64 -20.00
N ALA A 94 5.40 8.75 -19.56
CA ALA A 94 4.34 9.43 -20.31
C ALA A 94 4.86 10.22 -21.54
N PHE A 95 6.14 10.58 -21.55
CA PHE A 95 6.81 11.30 -22.64
C PHE A 95 7.95 10.45 -23.18
N GLU A 96 7.67 9.63 -24.20
CA GLU A 96 8.60 8.63 -24.75
C GLU A 96 9.92 9.20 -25.30
N GLU A 97 9.92 10.46 -25.80
CA GLU A 97 11.09 11.12 -26.36
C GLU A 97 11.95 11.87 -25.31
N LEU A 98 11.53 11.86 -24.04
CA LEU A 98 12.23 12.58 -22.99
C LEU A 98 13.52 11.87 -22.57
N ASP A 99 14.64 12.60 -22.63
CA ASP A 99 15.95 12.14 -22.20
C ASP A 99 16.28 12.67 -20.79
N LEU A 100 16.05 11.85 -19.78
CA LEU A 100 16.34 12.20 -18.38
C LEU A 100 17.85 12.35 -18.09
N GLU A 101 18.74 11.70 -18.85
CA GLU A 101 20.18 11.87 -18.71
C GLU A 101 20.60 13.25 -19.20
N LYS A 102 20.07 13.69 -20.33
CA LYS A 102 20.26 15.04 -20.83
C LYS A 102 19.81 16.10 -19.83
N LEU A 103 18.63 15.93 -19.23
CA LEU A 103 18.14 16.90 -18.22
C LEU A 103 19.12 17.02 -17.04
N ARG A 104 19.70 15.91 -16.56
CA ARG A 104 20.69 15.94 -15.47
C ARG A 104 22.05 16.48 -15.92
N ALA A 105 22.42 16.28 -17.17
CA ALA A 105 23.64 16.88 -17.72
C ALA A 105 23.53 18.40 -17.79
N ASP A 106 22.35 18.90 -18.16
CA ASP A 106 22.07 20.34 -18.26
C ASP A 106 21.86 20.99 -16.88
N ASN A 107 21.35 20.23 -15.90
CA ASN A 107 21.18 20.64 -14.50
C ASN A 107 21.74 19.56 -13.56
N PRO A 108 23.03 19.65 -13.17
CA PRO A 108 23.70 18.63 -12.34
C PRO A 108 23.14 18.46 -10.93
N SER A 109 22.31 19.39 -10.45
CA SER A 109 21.61 19.28 -9.16
C SER A 109 20.22 18.66 -9.26
N LEU A 110 19.74 18.35 -10.47
CA LEU A 110 18.42 17.80 -10.71
C LEU A 110 18.32 16.35 -10.24
N LEU A 111 17.27 16.05 -9.48
CA LEU A 111 16.84 14.70 -9.21
C LEU A 111 15.84 14.24 -10.29
N THR A 112 16.05 13.06 -10.84
CA THR A 112 15.06 12.41 -11.72
C THR A 112 14.59 11.13 -11.07
N VAL A 113 13.27 10.93 -11.00
CA VAL A 113 12.63 9.78 -10.34
C VAL A 113 11.74 9.09 -11.35
N SER A 114 12.06 7.86 -11.70
CA SER A 114 11.27 7.06 -12.64
C SER A 114 10.56 5.94 -11.90
N LEU A 115 9.23 5.86 -12.02
CA LEU A 115 8.44 4.73 -11.57
C LEU A 115 8.05 3.86 -12.76
N SER A 116 8.49 2.61 -12.70
CA SER A 116 8.16 1.60 -13.71
C SER A 116 7.62 0.31 -13.07
N PRO A 117 7.00 -0.60 -13.85
CA PRO A 117 6.49 -1.85 -13.31
C PRO A 117 7.56 -2.70 -12.61
N PHE A 118 8.74 -2.83 -13.20
CA PHE A 118 9.76 -3.80 -12.81
C PHE A 118 11.18 -3.21 -12.70
N GLY A 119 11.32 -1.90 -12.71
CA GLY A 119 12.61 -1.20 -12.75
C GLY A 119 13.15 -1.02 -14.18
N ALA A 120 14.08 -0.08 -14.35
CA ALA A 120 14.66 0.30 -15.63
C ALA A 120 15.60 -0.77 -16.21
N THR A 121 16.12 -1.68 -15.36
CA THR A 121 17.11 -2.70 -15.74
C THR A 121 16.62 -4.12 -15.44
N GLY A 122 17.33 -5.10 -15.99
CA GLY A 122 17.03 -6.52 -15.77
C GLY A 122 16.04 -7.11 -16.79
N PRO A 123 15.75 -8.42 -16.66
CA PRO A 123 15.02 -9.17 -17.70
C PRO A 123 13.57 -8.76 -17.87
N LYS A 124 12.97 -8.09 -16.90
CA LYS A 124 11.57 -7.66 -16.90
C LYS A 124 11.38 -6.17 -17.20
N SER A 125 12.45 -5.40 -17.43
CA SER A 125 12.39 -3.95 -17.60
C SER A 125 11.46 -3.46 -18.71
N LYS A 126 11.23 -4.30 -19.73
CA LYS A 126 10.35 -4.00 -20.86
C LYS A 126 8.97 -4.67 -20.79
N TRP A 127 8.68 -5.34 -19.67
CA TRP A 127 7.38 -5.99 -19.50
C TRP A 127 6.31 -4.97 -19.15
N LEU A 128 5.16 -5.12 -19.77
CA LEU A 128 3.96 -4.38 -19.40
C LEU A 128 3.33 -5.01 -18.15
N ALA A 129 2.69 -4.20 -17.34
CA ALA A 129 1.97 -4.67 -16.18
C ALA A 129 0.63 -3.96 -16.01
N THR A 130 -0.33 -4.70 -15.49
CA THR A 130 -1.52 -4.17 -14.84
C THR A 130 -1.31 -4.20 -13.33
N ASP A 131 -2.15 -3.51 -12.57
CA ASP A 131 -2.11 -3.58 -11.11
C ASP A 131 -2.19 -5.02 -10.59
N LEU A 132 -3.11 -5.82 -11.15
CA LEU A 132 -3.26 -7.23 -10.78
C LEU A 132 -1.98 -8.04 -10.99
N THR A 133 -1.27 -7.82 -12.09
CA THR A 133 -0.01 -8.52 -12.38
C THR A 133 1.13 -8.05 -11.48
N LEU A 134 1.15 -6.79 -11.06
CA LEU A 134 2.09 -6.27 -10.06
C LEU A 134 1.86 -6.92 -8.68
N LEU A 135 0.61 -6.99 -8.23
CA LEU A 135 0.24 -7.66 -6.98
C LEU A 135 0.59 -9.15 -6.99
N ALA A 136 0.42 -9.81 -8.16
CA ALA A 136 0.81 -11.20 -8.34
C ALA A 136 2.35 -11.36 -8.27
N ALA A 137 3.08 -10.53 -9.01
CA ALA A 137 4.54 -10.57 -9.08
C ALA A 137 5.22 -10.16 -7.76
N GLY A 138 4.59 -9.27 -6.98
CA GLY A 138 5.05 -8.85 -5.65
C GLY A 138 4.61 -9.77 -4.51
N GLY A 139 3.78 -10.78 -4.79
CA GLY A 139 3.35 -11.80 -3.81
C GLY A 139 2.05 -11.49 -3.06
N GLN A 140 1.61 -10.26 -2.99
CA GLN A 140 0.43 -9.84 -2.22
C GLN A 140 -0.85 -10.55 -2.68
N LEU A 141 -1.03 -10.72 -3.99
CA LEU A 141 -2.19 -11.41 -4.54
C LEU A 141 -2.29 -12.85 -4.07
N GLY A 142 -1.14 -13.54 -3.95
CA GLY A 142 -1.06 -14.92 -3.46
C GLY A 142 -1.49 -15.08 -2.00
N LEU A 143 -1.47 -14.00 -1.23
CA LEU A 143 -1.80 -13.98 0.20
C LEU A 143 -3.23 -13.48 0.48
N THR A 144 -3.98 -13.04 -0.55
CA THR A 144 -5.27 -12.38 -0.39
C THR A 144 -6.42 -13.27 -0.87
N GLY A 145 -7.40 -13.49 -0.01
CA GLY A 145 -8.61 -14.27 -0.29
C GLY A 145 -8.67 -15.58 0.48
N ASP A 146 -9.68 -16.39 0.16
CA ASP A 146 -9.90 -17.69 0.78
C ASP A 146 -8.93 -18.73 0.21
N PRO A 147 -8.52 -19.74 1.02
CA PRO A 147 -7.52 -20.73 0.60
C PRO A 147 -8.00 -21.65 -0.53
N ASP A 148 -9.30 -21.89 -0.62
CA ASP A 148 -9.99 -22.82 -1.54
C ASP A 148 -10.49 -22.14 -2.83
N ARG A 149 -10.27 -20.85 -2.98
CA ARG A 149 -10.70 -20.06 -4.16
C ARG A 149 -9.53 -19.36 -4.83
N ALA A 150 -9.79 -18.83 -6.03
CA ALA A 150 -8.84 -17.93 -6.69
C ALA A 150 -8.55 -16.70 -5.80
N PRO A 151 -7.31 -16.18 -5.82
CA PRO A 151 -6.98 -14.97 -5.09
C PRO A 151 -7.83 -13.78 -5.56
N ILE A 152 -8.06 -12.83 -4.66
CA ILE A 152 -8.81 -11.62 -4.96
C ILE A 152 -7.90 -10.38 -4.91
N GLN A 153 -8.19 -9.40 -5.75
CA GLN A 153 -7.54 -8.10 -5.70
C GLN A 153 -8.05 -7.32 -4.48
N VAL A 154 -7.11 -6.67 -3.77
CA VAL A 154 -7.45 -5.83 -2.63
C VAL A 154 -7.95 -4.47 -3.10
N GLY A 155 -9.18 -4.10 -2.71
CA GLY A 155 -9.73 -2.77 -2.94
C GLY A 155 -10.10 -2.46 -4.39
N ALA A 156 -10.69 -1.28 -4.57
CA ALA A 156 -11.14 -0.77 -5.88
C ALA A 156 -10.09 0.12 -6.57
N VAL A 157 -9.00 0.49 -5.88
CA VAL A 157 -7.93 1.34 -6.41
C VAL A 157 -6.68 0.52 -6.68
N PRO A 158 -5.83 0.93 -7.64
CA PRO A 158 -4.65 0.19 -8.06
C PRO A 158 -3.56 0.17 -6.97
N GLN A 159 -3.57 -0.83 -6.09
CA GLN A 159 -2.68 -0.91 -4.92
C GLN A 159 -1.20 -1.03 -5.30
N GLY A 160 -0.86 -1.81 -6.32
CA GLY A 160 0.53 -2.00 -6.73
C GLY A 160 1.18 -0.70 -7.18
N TRP A 161 0.45 0.12 -7.92
CA TRP A 161 0.91 1.43 -8.34
C TRP A 161 0.98 2.42 -7.17
N LEU A 162 0.02 2.37 -6.23
CA LEU A 162 0.05 3.23 -5.03
C LEU A 162 1.27 2.93 -4.15
N HIS A 163 1.65 1.67 -3.98
CA HIS A 163 2.88 1.29 -3.27
C HIS A 163 4.12 1.85 -3.97
N GLY A 164 4.21 1.72 -5.30
CA GLY A 164 5.30 2.29 -6.07
C GLY A 164 5.37 3.82 -5.97
N ALA A 165 4.23 4.49 -6.04
CA ALA A 165 4.15 5.95 -5.92
C ALA A 165 4.55 6.46 -4.53
N LEU A 166 4.20 5.73 -3.47
CA LEU A 166 4.62 6.04 -2.11
C LEU A 166 6.15 5.91 -1.97
N GLU A 167 6.73 4.81 -2.45
CA GLU A 167 8.18 4.59 -2.44
C GLU A 167 8.91 5.66 -3.25
N ALA A 168 8.36 6.08 -4.39
CA ALA A 168 8.92 7.19 -5.18
C ALA A 168 8.93 8.51 -4.39
N ALA A 169 7.88 8.83 -3.62
CA ALA A 169 7.85 10.02 -2.78
C ALA A 169 8.86 9.95 -1.62
N GLU A 170 8.98 8.78 -0.99
CA GLU A 170 9.95 8.53 0.07
C GLU A 170 11.39 8.66 -0.45
N ALA A 171 11.72 7.98 -1.55
CA ALA A 171 13.03 8.02 -2.17
C ALA A 171 13.41 9.45 -2.64
N THR A 172 12.43 10.21 -3.16
CA THR A 172 12.61 11.63 -3.51
C THR A 172 13.02 12.44 -2.29
N THR A 173 12.34 12.25 -1.17
CA THR A 173 12.63 12.98 0.07
C THR A 173 14.03 12.66 0.60
N ILE A 174 14.42 11.39 0.58
CA ILE A 174 15.75 10.92 0.98
C ILE A 174 16.83 11.55 0.06
N ALA A 175 16.59 11.54 -1.25
CA ALA A 175 17.54 12.10 -2.21
C ALA A 175 17.66 13.62 -2.12
N LEU A 176 16.60 14.35 -1.80
CA LEU A 176 16.65 15.78 -1.51
C LEU A 176 17.50 16.07 -0.26
N PHE A 177 17.37 15.22 0.77
CA PHE A 177 18.19 15.32 1.96
C PHE A 177 19.68 15.06 1.65
N GLU A 178 20.00 14.00 0.89
CA GLU A 178 21.36 13.69 0.45
C GLU A 178 21.94 14.85 -0.38
N ARG A 179 21.19 15.36 -1.35
CA ARG A 179 21.59 16.51 -2.18
C ARG A 179 21.91 17.76 -1.36
N SER A 180 21.25 17.96 -0.23
CA SER A 180 21.55 19.10 0.64
C SER A 180 22.98 19.08 1.19
N ALA A 181 23.59 17.90 1.27
CA ALA A 181 24.97 17.71 1.70
C ALA A 181 25.95 17.64 0.51
N SER A 182 25.63 16.93 -0.55
CA SER A 182 26.51 16.70 -1.71
C SER A 182 26.48 17.83 -2.73
N GLY A 183 25.33 18.50 -2.88
CA GLY A 183 25.04 19.46 -3.95
C GLY A 183 24.68 18.82 -5.29
N TRP A 184 24.73 17.49 -5.41
CA TRP A 184 24.53 16.78 -6.67
C TRP A 184 23.15 16.13 -6.74
N GLY A 185 22.54 16.19 -7.93
CA GLY A 185 21.37 15.40 -8.29
C GLY A 185 21.72 13.94 -8.59
N GLN A 186 20.70 13.10 -8.64
CA GLN A 186 20.83 11.69 -8.98
C GLN A 186 19.59 11.17 -9.69
N HIS A 187 19.71 9.99 -10.30
CA HIS A 187 18.57 9.26 -10.83
C HIS A 187 18.10 8.21 -9.82
N ILE A 188 16.79 8.14 -9.64
CA ILE A 188 16.12 7.17 -8.76
C ILE A 188 15.22 6.31 -9.63
N ASP A 189 15.51 5.01 -9.64
CA ASP A 189 14.72 4.01 -10.35
C ASP A 189 13.85 3.25 -9.35
N VAL A 190 12.54 3.41 -9.43
CA VAL A 190 11.56 2.79 -8.55
C VAL A 190 10.79 1.70 -9.29
N SER A 191 10.80 0.50 -8.72
CA SER A 191 10.05 -0.64 -9.22
C SER A 191 8.77 -0.84 -8.42
N ALA A 192 7.61 -0.73 -9.05
CA ALA A 192 6.32 -1.00 -8.40
C ALA A 192 6.24 -2.44 -7.85
N GLN A 193 6.80 -3.43 -8.55
CA GLN A 193 6.90 -4.80 -8.04
C GLN A 193 7.69 -4.87 -6.74
N GLN A 194 8.83 -4.18 -6.66
CA GLN A 194 9.66 -4.17 -5.46
C GLN A 194 8.91 -3.55 -4.28
N ALA A 195 8.22 -2.43 -4.50
CA ALA A 195 7.40 -1.77 -3.50
C ALA A 195 6.31 -2.69 -2.92
N VAL A 196 5.59 -3.43 -3.78
CA VAL A 196 4.63 -4.46 -3.35
C VAL A 196 5.31 -5.57 -2.56
N THR A 197 6.50 -6.02 -3.00
CA THR A 197 7.26 -7.08 -2.32
C THR A 197 7.68 -6.66 -0.92
N GLN A 198 8.08 -5.41 -0.73
CA GLN A 198 8.44 -4.90 0.60
C GLN A 198 7.26 -4.95 1.60
N CYS A 199 6.05 -4.67 1.16
CA CYS A 199 4.86 -4.77 2.02
C CYS A 199 4.58 -6.21 2.49
N THR A 200 5.05 -7.21 1.76
CA THR A 200 4.87 -8.64 2.06
C THR A 200 6.16 -9.32 2.51
N GLN A 201 7.22 -8.56 2.75
CA GLN A 201 8.57 -9.07 3.02
C GLN A 201 8.62 -10.12 4.12
N THR A 202 7.96 -9.89 5.26
CA THR A 202 7.94 -10.84 6.37
C THR A 202 7.40 -12.21 5.96
N MET A 203 6.41 -12.24 5.09
CA MET A 203 5.77 -13.46 4.62
C MET A 203 6.58 -14.17 3.52
N LEU A 204 7.25 -13.40 2.65
CA LEU A 204 8.09 -13.94 1.59
C LEU A 204 9.41 -14.51 2.14
N MET A 205 9.94 -13.92 3.23
CA MET A 205 11.17 -14.38 3.86
C MET A 205 11.03 -15.73 4.59
N THR A 206 9.83 -16.24 4.82
CA THR A 206 9.64 -17.59 5.40
C THR A 206 10.39 -18.66 4.62
N SER A 207 10.39 -18.57 3.29
CA SER A 207 11.13 -19.50 2.44
C SER A 207 12.65 -19.40 2.64
N ALA A 208 13.19 -18.23 2.93
CA ALA A 208 14.62 -18.01 3.15
C ALA A 208 15.11 -18.66 4.46
N VAL A 209 14.22 -18.82 5.45
CA VAL A 209 14.52 -19.52 6.72
C VAL A 209 14.09 -20.99 6.73
N GLY A 210 13.73 -21.55 5.55
CA GLY A 210 13.34 -22.94 5.42
C GLY A 210 11.94 -23.28 5.91
N ALA A 211 11.11 -22.25 6.22
CA ALA A 211 9.72 -22.47 6.57
C ALA A 211 8.84 -22.65 5.31
N PRO A 212 7.67 -23.32 5.43
CA PRO A 212 6.74 -23.44 4.31
C PRO A 212 6.32 -22.06 3.80
N PRO A 213 6.07 -21.91 2.48
CA PRO A 213 5.53 -20.67 1.94
C PRO A 213 4.23 -20.27 2.64
N MET A 214 4.08 -18.99 2.93
CA MET A 214 2.81 -18.47 3.44
C MET A 214 1.70 -18.66 2.40
N ALA A 215 0.50 -18.94 2.88
CA ALA A 215 -0.67 -19.14 2.06
C ALA A 215 -1.84 -18.29 2.56
N ARG A 216 -2.84 -18.10 1.70
CA ARG A 216 -4.09 -17.42 2.09
C ARG A 216 -4.75 -18.13 3.25
N ALA A 217 -5.26 -17.36 4.19
CA ALA A 217 -5.95 -17.86 5.37
C ALA A 217 -7.43 -17.39 5.46
N GLY A 218 -7.94 -16.76 4.39
CA GLY A 218 -9.26 -16.13 4.44
C GLY A 218 -9.27 -14.98 5.45
N GLY A 219 -10.31 -14.85 6.23
CA GLY A 219 -10.42 -13.84 7.31
C GLY A 219 -9.58 -14.18 8.55
N GLY A 220 -8.33 -14.63 8.39
CA GLY A 220 -7.48 -15.03 9.50
C GLY A 220 -5.99 -14.87 9.24
N ILE A 221 -5.19 -15.12 10.26
CA ILE A 221 -3.73 -15.16 10.21
C ILE A 221 -3.28 -16.60 10.39
N LYS A 222 -2.54 -17.14 9.42
CA LYS A 222 -1.99 -18.48 9.52
C LYS A 222 -0.68 -18.46 10.32
N ALA A 223 -0.64 -19.21 11.41
CA ALA A 223 0.53 -19.38 12.27
C ALA A 223 0.86 -20.88 12.39
N GLY A 224 1.84 -21.34 11.62
CA GLY A 224 2.10 -22.76 11.45
C GLY A 224 0.92 -23.47 10.79
N GLU A 225 0.33 -24.46 11.48
CA GLU A 225 -0.87 -25.17 11.04
C GLU A 225 -2.16 -24.53 11.56
N TYR A 226 -2.06 -23.55 12.44
CA TYR A 226 -3.21 -22.90 13.07
C TYR A 226 -3.66 -21.68 12.29
N VAL A 227 -4.96 -21.37 12.34
CA VAL A 227 -5.55 -20.16 11.79
C VAL A 227 -6.19 -19.36 12.91
N ILE A 228 -5.65 -18.19 13.17
CA ILE A 228 -6.24 -17.20 14.07
C ILE A 228 -7.24 -16.39 13.27
N ARG A 229 -8.52 -16.59 13.52
CA ARG A 229 -9.60 -15.87 12.84
C ARG A 229 -9.56 -14.39 13.22
N THR A 230 -9.70 -13.52 12.23
CA THR A 230 -9.75 -12.06 12.43
C THR A 230 -11.07 -11.44 11.96
N VAL A 231 -11.90 -12.18 11.23
CA VAL A 231 -13.20 -11.72 10.75
C VAL A 231 -14.31 -12.59 11.36
N TYR A 232 -15.26 -11.95 12.01
CA TYR A 232 -16.36 -12.59 12.71
C TYR A 232 -17.70 -12.05 12.21
N PRO A 233 -18.76 -12.89 12.17
CA PRO A 233 -20.08 -12.44 11.74
C PRO A 233 -20.70 -11.47 12.75
N ALA A 234 -21.52 -10.55 12.28
CA ALA A 234 -22.43 -9.72 13.06
C ALA A 234 -23.82 -9.74 12.40
N ILE A 235 -24.86 -9.32 13.08
CA ILE A 235 -26.24 -9.30 12.53
C ILE A 235 -26.30 -8.54 11.21
N ASP A 236 -25.57 -7.43 11.12
CA ASP A 236 -25.57 -6.49 9.99
C ASP A 236 -24.28 -6.54 9.15
N GLY A 237 -23.57 -7.68 9.17
CA GLY A 237 -22.38 -7.90 8.35
C GLY A 237 -21.26 -8.61 9.08
N PHE A 238 -20.06 -8.00 9.11
CA PHE A 238 -18.87 -8.58 9.74
C PHE A 238 -18.13 -7.54 10.54
N VAL A 239 -17.41 -8.01 11.58
CA VAL A 239 -16.46 -7.20 12.38
C VAL A 239 -15.07 -7.83 12.31
N SER A 240 -14.05 -7.01 12.42
CA SER A 240 -12.67 -7.48 12.57
C SER A 240 -12.30 -7.42 14.05
N ILE A 241 -11.89 -8.57 14.60
CA ILE A 241 -11.44 -8.70 15.99
C ILE A 241 -10.02 -9.28 15.96
N THR A 242 -9.09 -8.56 16.54
CA THR A 242 -7.72 -9.03 16.71
C THR A 242 -7.63 -9.86 18.00
N PHE A 243 -7.93 -11.16 17.88
CA PHE A 243 -7.81 -12.11 18.97
C PHE A 243 -6.36 -12.62 19.03
N MET A 244 -5.56 -11.98 19.86
CA MET A 244 -4.11 -12.16 19.94
C MET A 244 -3.64 -12.46 21.35
N PHE A 245 -2.39 -12.87 21.46
CA PHE A 245 -1.75 -13.40 22.66
C PHE A 245 -0.52 -12.56 23.06
N GLY A 246 0.16 -12.96 24.13
CA GLY A 246 1.34 -12.26 24.63
C GLY A 246 1.01 -11.19 25.67
N GLU A 247 2.02 -10.71 26.36
CA GLU A 247 1.88 -9.76 27.47
C GLU A 247 1.14 -8.47 27.09
N MET A 248 1.33 -8.01 25.86
CA MET A 248 0.73 -6.75 25.38
C MET A 248 -0.74 -6.93 24.96
N LEU A 249 -1.10 -8.00 24.26
CA LEU A 249 -2.41 -8.18 23.63
C LEU A 249 -3.29 -9.21 24.36
N GLY A 250 -2.72 -10.20 25.03
CA GLY A 250 -3.44 -11.23 25.79
C GLY A 250 -4.45 -10.67 26.80
N PRO A 251 -4.15 -9.59 27.55
CA PRO A 251 -5.14 -8.97 28.44
C PRO A 251 -6.40 -8.44 27.76
N TYR A 252 -6.31 -8.04 26.48
CA TYR A 252 -7.48 -7.63 25.71
C TYR A 252 -8.30 -8.85 25.28
N SER A 253 -7.63 -9.93 24.84
CA SER A 253 -8.29 -11.21 24.55
C SER A 253 -8.98 -11.79 25.78
N GLN A 254 -8.37 -11.69 26.96
CA GLN A 254 -9.01 -12.09 28.22
C GLN A 254 -10.30 -11.28 28.49
N ARG A 255 -10.27 -9.96 28.28
CA ARG A 255 -11.49 -9.14 28.44
C ARG A 255 -12.59 -9.51 27.46
N LEU A 256 -12.23 -9.80 26.22
CA LEU A 256 -13.19 -10.31 25.24
C LEU A 256 -13.80 -11.63 25.71
N MET A 257 -13.00 -12.59 26.16
CA MET A 257 -13.48 -13.88 26.64
C MET A 257 -14.36 -13.77 27.90
N ASN A 258 -14.05 -12.81 28.79
CA ASN A 258 -14.93 -12.50 29.91
C ASN A 258 -16.32 -12.04 29.44
N TRP A 259 -16.36 -11.12 28.45
CA TRP A 259 -17.61 -10.64 27.88
C TRP A 259 -18.40 -11.76 27.18
N VAL A 260 -17.70 -12.60 26.37
CA VAL A 260 -18.31 -13.77 25.71
C VAL A 260 -18.92 -14.74 26.73
N HIS A 261 -18.25 -14.93 27.88
CA HIS A 261 -18.73 -15.75 28.98
C HIS A 261 -19.94 -15.12 29.69
N GLU A 262 -19.90 -13.83 30.02
CA GLU A 262 -20.98 -13.09 30.66
C GLU A 262 -22.29 -13.14 29.86
N GLU A 263 -22.17 -13.17 28.53
CA GLU A 263 -23.28 -13.31 27.60
C GLU A 263 -23.72 -14.79 27.36
N GLY A 264 -23.02 -15.76 28.00
CA GLY A 264 -23.38 -17.18 28.00
C GLY A 264 -22.91 -18.00 26.81
N PHE A 265 -21.90 -17.49 26.03
CA PHE A 265 -21.41 -18.17 24.83
C PHE A 265 -20.20 -19.07 25.06
N CYS A 266 -19.53 -19.03 26.21
CA CYS A 266 -18.50 -20.01 26.58
C CYS A 266 -18.57 -20.40 28.04
N ASP A 267 -17.96 -21.54 28.37
CA ASP A 267 -17.81 -22.02 29.73
C ASP A 267 -16.64 -21.35 30.47
N GLU A 268 -16.57 -21.57 31.81
CA GLU A 268 -15.48 -21.04 32.64
C GLU A 268 -14.13 -21.58 32.21
N ALA A 269 -14.04 -22.83 31.79
CA ALA A 269 -12.78 -23.45 31.37
C ALA A 269 -12.20 -22.76 30.15
N THR A 270 -13.05 -22.37 29.18
CA THR A 270 -12.63 -21.61 27.99
C THR A 270 -12.30 -20.16 28.34
N ARG A 271 -13.10 -19.49 29.21
CA ARG A 271 -12.83 -18.13 29.67
C ARG A 271 -11.46 -18.02 30.36
N ASP A 272 -11.13 -18.98 31.22
CA ASP A 272 -9.99 -18.92 32.15
C ASP A 272 -8.69 -19.49 31.56
N LEU A 273 -8.66 -19.83 30.27
CA LEU A 273 -7.42 -20.17 29.60
C LEU A 273 -6.40 -19.00 29.72
N ASN A 274 -5.12 -19.32 29.81
CA ASN A 274 -4.08 -18.32 29.88
C ASN A 274 -3.84 -17.66 28.50
N TRP A 275 -4.69 -16.69 28.16
CA TRP A 275 -4.62 -16.00 26.87
C TRP A 275 -3.34 -15.16 26.65
N VAL A 276 -2.56 -14.91 27.71
CA VAL A 276 -1.27 -14.25 27.57
C VAL A 276 -0.25 -15.22 26.99
N ASP A 277 -0.09 -16.40 27.57
CA ASP A 277 0.93 -17.37 27.17
C ASP A 277 0.40 -18.43 26.21
N PHE A 278 -0.89 -18.40 25.87
CA PHE A 278 -1.61 -19.46 25.17
C PHE A 278 -0.89 -19.97 23.92
N PHE A 279 -0.38 -19.06 23.12
CA PHE A 279 0.29 -19.42 21.88
C PHE A 279 1.60 -20.17 22.12
N MET A 280 2.37 -19.75 23.13
CA MET A 280 3.60 -20.46 23.54
C MET A 280 3.29 -21.81 24.14
N MET A 281 2.16 -21.93 24.84
CA MET A 281 1.70 -23.19 25.42
C MET A 281 1.29 -24.20 24.34
N ILE A 282 0.68 -23.76 23.25
CA ILE A 282 0.41 -24.64 22.08
C ILE A 282 1.72 -25.19 21.51
N PHE A 283 2.73 -24.33 21.24
CA PHE A 283 3.99 -24.77 20.68
C PHE A 283 4.80 -25.68 21.61
N SER A 284 4.66 -25.53 22.92
CA SER A 284 5.30 -26.39 23.91
C SER A 284 4.50 -27.68 24.23
N GLY A 285 3.31 -27.85 23.64
CA GLY A 285 2.42 -28.98 23.90
C GLY A 285 1.73 -28.93 25.27
N GLN A 286 1.67 -27.76 25.90
CA GLN A 286 1.02 -27.54 27.22
C GLN A 286 -0.44 -27.10 27.08
N ALA A 287 -0.89 -26.68 25.91
CA ALA A 287 -2.28 -26.37 25.60
C ALA A 287 -2.74 -27.14 24.36
N ASP A 288 -4.02 -27.49 24.32
CA ASP A 288 -4.63 -28.13 23.18
C ASP A 288 -4.99 -27.07 22.11
N PRO A 289 -4.55 -27.22 20.87
CA PRO A 289 -4.98 -26.35 19.77
C PRO A 289 -6.49 -26.25 19.58
N GLU A 290 -7.23 -27.28 19.93
CA GLU A 290 -8.70 -27.28 19.89
C GLU A 290 -9.32 -26.21 20.80
N ASP A 291 -8.63 -25.82 21.87
CA ASP A 291 -9.06 -24.74 22.76
C ASP A 291 -9.11 -23.39 22.02
N LEU A 292 -8.17 -23.15 21.07
CA LEU A 292 -8.20 -21.97 20.20
C LEU A 292 -9.45 -21.94 19.34
N TYR A 293 -9.76 -23.06 18.68
CA TYR A 293 -10.92 -23.13 17.79
C TYR A 293 -12.22 -23.02 18.58
N ARG A 294 -12.32 -23.64 19.73
CA ARG A 294 -13.48 -23.51 20.65
C ARG A 294 -13.71 -22.06 21.07
N ALA A 295 -12.65 -21.34 21.44
CA ALA A 295 -12.77 -19.92 21.79
C ALA A 295 -13.20 -19.06 20.60
N GLN A 296 -12.62 -19.29 19.42
CA GLN A 296 -12.98 -18.57 18.20
C GLN A 296 -14.44 -18.84 17.76
N ASP A 297 -14.91 -20.05 17.94
CA ASP A 297 -16.31 -20.41 17.64
C ASP A 297 -17.28 -19.78 18.66
N ALA A 298 -16.90 -19.69 19.93
CA ALA A 298 -17.67 -18.97 20.96
C ALA A 298 -17.76 -17.46 20.63
N ILE A 299 -16.64 -16.85 20.22
CA ILE A 299 -16.62 -15.46 19.80
C ILE A 299 -17.53 -15.27 18.56
N ALA A 300 -17.46 -16.16 17.58
CA ALA A 300 -18.29 -16.10 16.38
C ALA A 300 -19.79 -16.22 16.69
N ALA A 301 -20.16 -17.12 17.59
CA ALA A 301 -21.55 -17.30 18.04
C ALA A 301 -22.05 -16.05 18.78
N PHE A 302 -21.23 -15.47 19.65
CA PHE A 302 -21.53 -14.24 20.37
C PHE A 302 -21.73 -13.06 19.42
N THR A 303 -20.75 -12.78 18.55
CA THR A 303 -20.80 -11.63 17.66
C THR A 303 -21.95 -11.70 16.65
N ALA A 304 -22.35 -12.93 16.22
CA ALA A 304 -23.51 -13.14 15.35
C ALA A 304 -24.85 -12.69 15.99
N THR A 305 -24.89 -12.46 17.30
CA THR A 305 -26.09 -11.94 18.00
C THR A 305 -26.10 -10.44 18.20
N LYS A 306 -25.02 -9.74 17.81
CA LYS A 306 -24.84 -8.29 18.00
C LYS A 306 -24.76 -7.58 16.64
N THR A 307 -25.15 -6.33 16.62
CA THR A 307 -24.86 -5.43 15.50
C THR A 307 -23.43 -4.91 15.59
N LYS A 308 -22.89 -4.41 14.47
CA LYS A 308 -21.57 -3.76 14.46
C LYS A 308 -21.45 -2.56 15.40
N ALA A 309 -22.58 -1.92 15.71
CA ALA A 309 -22.63 -0.77 16.63
C ALA A 309 -22.61 -1.17 18.10
N GLU A 310 -23.01 -2.40 18.42
CA GLU A 310 -22.99 -2.96 19.78
C GLU A 310 -21.64 -3.59 20.14
N LEU A 311 -20.85 -3.98 19.13
CA LEU A 311 -19.52 -4.57 19.26
C LEU A 311 -18.42 -3.49 19.24
#